data_489051cc2882c44047c1a995aaf6afc9
#
_entry.id   489051cc2882c44047c1a995aaf6afc9
#
_cell.length_a   1.000
_cell.length_b   1.000
_cell.length_c   1.000
_cell.angle_alpha   90.00
_cell.angle_beta   90.00
_cell.angle_gamma   90.00
#
_symmetry.space_group_name_H-M   'P 1'
#
loop_
_entity.id
_entity.type
_entity.pdbx_description
1 polymer ?
#
loop_
_entity_poly.entity_id
_entity_poly.type
_entity_poly.pdbx_seq_one_letter_code
_entity_poly.pdbx_strand_id
1 'polypeptide(L)'
;MPSVIALDAMGSDRAPKPEIEGAIHAARNYGVRVLLIGPEATLKAELERHPTASRLPLDVVHASEVITMEDKAVQAVRSKRDSSMRVGLRLVREGKAAGFVTAGNTGAAMAAAKMVLGALQGVDRPALAAVFPTAPGTAAILLDVGANVDCKPHNLEQFAVMGEIYFRSMFGKAFDPKTLGRSVFGRSMSGAGRGPRVGLLSIGEEETKGNELTRESFQLLKRLPLNFVGNVEGRDLFNGNVDVIVADGFVGNVALKVSEGVANLVRTVLKESLKATISRQVGYMLSRSAFSDFKKRIDHTEYGGAPLLGVKGVCIITHGSSNANAIKNAVRVAAEFSQRHINDSIEQGLAALRPIPAQAEAAPAH
;
A
#
# COMPACT_ATOMS: atom_id res chain seq x y z
N MET A 1 -23.44 -6.38 0.46
CA MET A 1 -23.46 -5.42 1.58
C MET A 1 -22.28 -4.45 1.41
N PRO A 2 -22.35 -3.19 1.83
CA PRO A 2 -21.22 -2.29 1.77
C PRO A 2 -20.06 -2.82 2.63
N SER A 3 -18.83 -2.66 2.14
CA SER A 3 -17.64 -3.02 2.92
C SER A 3 -17.56 -2.17 4.20
N VAL A 4 -17.23 -2.80 5.31
CA VAL A 4 -17.03 -2.14 6.59
C VAL A 4 -15.52 -1.97 6.80
N ILE A 5 -15.03 -0.74 6.95
CA ILE A 5 -13.60 -0.46 7.16
C ILE A 5 -13.40 0.17 8.54
N ALA A 6 -12.49 -0.41 9.30
CA ALA A 6 -12.01 0.10 10.57
C ALA A 6 -10.94 1.19 10.30
N LEU A 7 -11.15 2.41 10.81
CA LEU A 7 -10.22 3.52 10.66
C LEU A 7 -9.70 3.95 12.03
N ASP A 8 -8.39 3.86 12.22
CA ASP A 8 -7.71 4.48 13.35
C ASP A 8 -7.86 6.00 13.24
N ALA A 9 -8.78 6.57 14.01
CA ALA A 9 -9.09 7.98 13.92
C ALA A 9 -8.12 8.87 14.73
N MET A 10 -7.10 8.28 15.34
CA MET A 10 -6.11 8.97 16.18
C MET A 10 -4.68 8.84 15.64
N GLY A 11 -4.51 8.36 14.39
CA GLY A 11 -3.20 7.99 13.86
C GLY A 11 -2.36 9.16 13.34
N SER A 12 -2.95 10.16 12.70
CA SER A 12 -2.20 11.23 12.04
C SER A 12 -1.72 12.32 13.00
N ASP A 13 -0.77 13.14 12.53
CA ASP A 13 -0.20 14.29 13.26
C ASP A 13 -1.27 15.34 13.63
N ARG A 14 -2.41 15.32 12.97
CA ARG A 14 -3.53 16.27 13.15
C ARG A 14 -4.85 15.57 13.49
N ALA A 15 -4.75 14.33 13.98
CA ALA A 15 -5.93 13.57 14.38
C ALA A 15 -6.82 14.33 15.39
N PRO A 16 -8.14 14.11 15.36
CA PRO A 16 -8.90 13.21 14.50
C PRO A 16 -9.45 13.87 13.22
N LYS A 17 -9.13 15.14 12.96
CA LYS A 17 -9.77 15.94 11.91
C LYS A 17 -9.60 15.35 10.50
N PRO A 18 -8.38 15.05 10.00
CA PRO A 18 -8.22 14.48 8.65
C PRO A 18 -8.90 13.12 8.49
N GLU A 19 -8.91 12.31 9.55
CA GLU A 19 -9.54 10.99 9.57
C GLU A 19 -11.06 11.10 9.43
N ILE A 20 -11.69 11.99 10.20
CA ILE A 20 -13.14 12.20 10.15
C ILE A 20 -13.55 12.79 8.81
N GLU A 21 -12.87 13.84 8.32
CA GLU A 21 -13.13 14.41 6.99
C GLU A 21 -12.95 13.36 5.88
N GLY A 22 -11.88 12.56 5.96
CA GLY A 22 -11.61 11.47 5.01
C GLY A 22 -12.65 10.36 5.04
N ALA A 23 -13.11 9.96 6.23
CA ALA A 23 -14.19 9.00 6.41
C ALA A 23 -15.51 9.49 5.82
N ILE A 24 -15.87 10.76 6.06
CA ILE A 24 -17.06 11.40 5.47
C ILE A 24 -16.98 11.37 3.94
N HIS A 25 -15.82 11.72 3.38
CA HIS A 25 -15.61 11.67 1.93
C HIS A 25 -15.68 10.23 1.39
N ALA A 26 -15.11 9.25 2.07
CA ALA A 26 -15.13 7.85 1.67
C ALA A 26 -16.57 7.27 1.71
N ALA A 27 -17.28 7.51 2.79
CA ALA A 27 -18.67 7.06 2.95
C ALA A 27 -19.58 7.65 1.86
N ARG A 28 -19.43 8.95 1.56
CA ARG A 28 -20.22 9.66 0.53
C ARG A 28 -19.90 9.19 -0.88
N ASN A 29 -18.61 9.03 -1.21
CA ASN A 29 -18.17 8.80 -2.60
C ASN A 29 -18.17 7.33 -2.98
N TYR A 30 -17.97 6.43 -2.01
CA TYR A 30 -17.79 5.00 -2.28
C TYR A 30 -18.83 4.10 -1.59
N GLY A 31 -19.73 4.68 -0.78
CA GLY A 31 -20.74 3.92 -0.05
C GLY A 31 -20.17 2.95 1.00
N VAL A 32 -18.94 3.19 1.46
CA VAL A 32 -18.26 2.36 2.46
C VAL A 32 -18.75 2.73 3.87
N ARG A 33 -19.05 1.72 4.70
CA ARG A 33 -19.28 1.95 6.14
C ARG A 33 -17.95 2.07 6.85
N VAL A 34 -17.76 3.11 7.66
CA VAL A 34 -16.50 3.35 8.37
C VAL A 34 -16.73 3.31 9.87
N LEU A 35 -15.91 2.48 10.56
CA LEU A 35 -15.82 2.45 12.01
C LEU A 35 -14.66 3.35 12.44
N LEU A 36 -14.96 4.50 13.02
CA LEU A 36 -14.00 5.46 13.57
C LEU A 36 -13.57 5.01 14.96
N ILE A 37 -12.28 4.74 15.15
CA ILE A 37 -11.76 4.12 16.37
C ILE A 37 -10.90 5.12 17.13
N GLY A 38 -11.25 5.34 18.40
CA GLY A 38 -10.54 6.27 19.29
C GLY A 38 -11.36 6.66 20.50
N PRO A 39 -10.94 7.66 21.30
CA PRO A 39 -11.69 8.16 22.45
C PRO A 39 -13.05 8.70 22.01
N GLU A 40 -14.12 8.06 22.45
CA GLU A 40 -15.50 8.28 21.96
C GLU A 40 -15.92 9.75 22.08
N ALA A 41 -15.64 10.40 23.22
CA ALA A 41 -16.00 11.80 23.46
C ALA A 41 -15.31 12.73 22.42
N THR A 42 -14.03 12.50 22.13
CA THR A 42 -13.26 13.28 21.14
C THR A 42 -13.83 13.12 19.74
N LEU A 43 -14.14 11.88 19.34
CA LEU A 43 -14.66 11.59 18.02
C LEU A 43 -16.08 12.13 17.82
N LYS A 44 -16.95 12.02 18.82
CA LYS A 44 -18.30 12.58 18.77
C LYS A 44 -18.29 14.10 18.67
N ALA A 45 -17.46 14.77 19.50
CA ALA A 45 -17.32 16.22 19.46
C ALA A 45 -16.82 16.75 18.09
N GLU A 46 -15.93 16.03 17.41
CA GLU A 46 -15.49 16.41 16.08
C GLU A 46 -16.55 16.10 15.00
N LEU A 47 -17.27 14.96 15.10
CA LEU A 47 -18.37 14.63 14.19
C LEU A 47 -19.52 15.65 14.24
N GLU A 48 -19.83 16.21 15.41
CA GLU A 48 -20.86 17.26 15.57
C GLU A 48 -20.56 18.52 14.75
N ARG A 49 -19.29 18.79 14.45
CA ARG A 49 -18.89 19.90 13.55
C ARG A 49 -19.21 19.64 12.09
N HIS A 50 -19.65 18.43 11.75
CA HIS A 50 -19.98 17.98 10.40
C HIS A 50 -21.46 17.53 10.31
N PRO A 51 -22.44 18.44 10.21
CA PRO A 51 -23.87 18.09 10.29
C PRO A 51 -24.32 17.03 9.28
N THR A 52 -23.64 16.95 8.12
CA THR A 52 -23.94 15.93 7.10
C THR A 52 -23.46 14.52 7.47
N ALA A 53 -22.58 14.38 8.47
CA ALA A 53 -22.05 13.09 8.89
C ALA A 53 -23.13 12.16 9.48
N SER A 54 -24.15 12.74 10.14
CA SER A 54 -25.25 11.98 10.75
C SER A 54 -26.09 11.14 9.76
N ARG A 55 -26.00 11.45 8.46
CA ARG A 55 -26.71 10.74 7.38
C ARG A 55 -25.83 9.70 6.67
N LEU A 56 -24.58 9.57 7.09
CA LEU A 56 -23.60 8.67 6.47
C LEU A 56 -23.39 7.43 7.36
N PRO A 57 -22.96 6.30 6.77
CA PRO A 57 -22.70 5.06 7.51
C PRO A 57 -21.36 5.15 8.27
N LEU A 58 -21.33 6.02 9.28
CA LEU A 58 -20.18 6.25 10.17
C LEU A 58 -20.58 5.84 11.60
N ASP A 59 -19.78 4.98 12.22
CA ASP A 59 -19.97 4.57 13.60
C ASP A 59 -18.71 4.85 14.42
N VAL A 60 -18.85 5.15 15.69
CA VAL A 60 -17.74 5.31 16.61
C VAL A 60 -17.55 4.04 17.43
N VAL A 61 -16.31 3.57 17.48
CA VAL A 61 -15.89 2.46 18.33
C VAL A 61 -14.88 2.99 19.35
N HIS A 62 -15.20 2.84 20.63
CA HIS A 62 -14.34 3.35 21.69
C HIS A 62 -13.00 2.60 21.76
N ALA A 63 -11.93 3.37 21.91
CA ALA A 63 -10.60 2.92 22.30
C ALA A 63 -10.01 3.97 23.24
N SER A 64 -9.55 3.55 24.41
CA SER A 64 -9.12 4.47 25.49
C SER A 64 -7.67 4.94 25.33
N GLU A 65 -6.87 4.22 24.54
CA GLU A 65 -5.43 4.47 24.37
C GLU A 65 -5.06 4.85 22.94
N VAL A 66 -3.99 5.61 22.78
CA VAL A 66 -3.42 6.02 21.49
C VAL A 66 -1.94 5.67 21.45
N ILE A 67 -1.49 5.06 20.35
CA ILE A 67 -0.06 4.88 20.05
C ILE A 67 0.39 6.10 19.24
N THR A 68 1.36 6.85 19.78
CA THR A 68 1.88 8.08 19.15
C THR A 68 3.08 7.80 18.25
N MET A 69 3.54 8.82 17.52
CA MET A 69 4.74 8.71 16.66
C MET A 69 6.02 8.54 17.46
N GLU A 70 6.08 9.06 18.70
CA GLU A 70 7.22 8.99 19.60
C GLU A 70 7.32 7.68 20.37
N ASP A 71 6.24 6.89 20.37
CA ASP A 71 6.21 5.62 21.08
C ASP A 71 7.18 4.60 20.46
N LYS A 72 7.85 3.82 21.31
CA LYS A 72 8.61 2.65 20.85
C LYS A 72 7.66 1.59 20.33
N ALA A 73 7.61 1.40 19.02
CA ALA A 73 6.60 0.64 18.29
C ALA A 73 6.19 -0.70 18.97
N VAL A 74 7.14 -1.62 19.15
CA VAL A 74 6.85 -2.97 19.69
C VAL A 74 6.41 -2.91 21.16
N GLN A 75 7.02 -2.02 21.95
CA GLN A 75 6.69 -1.84 23.37
C GLN A 75 5.28 -1.26 23.51
N ALA A 76 4.95 -0.22 22.76
CA ALA A 76 3.64 0.42 22.78
C ALA A 76 2.52 -0.55 22.37
N VAL A 77 2.73 -1.33 21.31
CA VAL A 77 1.76 -2.35 20.88
C VAL A 77 1.51 -3.39 21.97
N ARG A 78 2.51 -3.76 22.76
CA ARG A 78 2.36 -4.73 23.87
C ARG A 78 1.65 -4.15 25.08
N SER A 79 1.99 -2.92 25.47
CA SER A 79 1.46 -2.25 26.67
C SER A 79 0.07 -1.65 26.46
N LYS A 80 -0.15 -0.91 25.35
CA LYS A 80 -1.40 -0.21 25.04
C LYS A 80 -2.40 -1.16 24.34
N ARG A 81 -3.01 -2.05 25.15
CA ARG A 81 -3.87 -3.11 24.62
C ARG A 81 -5.21 -2.62 24.10
N ASP A 82 -5.67 -1.48 24.55
CA ASP A 82 -6.90 -0.81 24.12
C ASP A 82 -6.63 0.40 23.21
N SER A 83 -5.50 0.38 22.52
CA SER A 83 -5.20 1.42 21.54
C SER A 83 -6.10 1.32 20.31
N SER A 84 -6.42 2.47 19.70
CA SER A 84 -7.21 2.57 18.48
C SER A 84 -6.71 1.62 17.37
N MET A 85 -5.39 1.50 17.23
CA MET A 85 -4.74 0.59 16.30
C MET A 85 -5.03 -0.89 16.60
N ARG A 86 -4.90 -1.32 17.87
CA ARG A 86 -5.17 -2.72 18.25
C ARG A 86 -6.66 -3.07 18.23
N VAL A 87 -7.51 -2.13 18.63
CA VAL A 87 -8.97 -2.30 18.54
C VAL A 87 -9.39 -2.49 17.09
N GLY A 88 -8.89 -1.64 16.17
CA GLY A 88 -9.20 -1.74 14.75
C GLY A 88 -8.78 -3.06 14.11
N LEU A 89 -7.56 -3.50 14.38
CA LEU A 89 -7.06 -4.79 13.90
C LEU A 89 -7.84 -5.98 14.51
N ARG A 90 -8.29 -5.87 15.75
CA ARG A 90 -9.14 -6.89 16.39
C ARG A 90 -10.49 -7.00 15.69
N LEU A 91 -11.12 -5.88 15.30
CA LEU A 91 -12.36 -5.89 14.51
C LEU A 91 -12.19 -6.61 13.18
N VAL A 92 -11.03 -6.44 12.52
CA VAL A 92 -10.72 -7.19 11.27
C VAL A 92 -10.58 -8.67 11.57
N ARG A 93 -9.83 -9.06 12.59
CA ARG A 93 -9.65 -10.47 12.98
C ARG A 93 -10.97 -11.16 13.33
N GLU A 94 -11.92 -10.42 13.93
CA GLU A 94 -13.24 -10.91 14.31
C GLU A 94 -14.25 -10.90 13.15
N GLY A 95 -13.85 -10.49 11.95
CA GLY A 95 -14.73 -10.39 10.77
C GLY A 95 -15.77 -9.26 10.84
N LYS A 96 -15.66 -8.35 11.86
CA LYS A 96 -16.54 -7.18 12.00
C LYS A 96 -16.18 -6.04 11.07
N ALA A 97 -14.93 -6.01 10.58
CA ALA A 97 -14.45 -5.10 9.55
C ALA A 97 -13.70 -5.88 8.46
N ALA A 98 -13.84 -5.46 7.22
CA ALA A 98 -13.18 -6.06 6.06
C ALA A 98 -11.71 -5.62 5.91
N GLY A 99 -11.34 -4.49 6.52
CA GLY A 99 -9.98 -3.96 6.51
C GLY A 99 -9.77 -2.89 7.56
N PHE A 100 -8.50 -2.60 7.83
CA PHE A 100 -8.04 -1.59 8.78
C PHE A 100 -7.17 -0.55 8.07
N VAL A 101 -7.37 0.72 8.41
CA VAL A 101 -6.60 1.86 7.89
C VAL A 101 -6.03 2.65 9.05
N THR A 102 -4.77 3.04 8.98
CA THR A 102 -4.13 3.92 9.96
C THR A 102 -3.16 4.90 9.30
N ALA A 103 -3.07 6.10 9.85
CA ALA A 103 -2.04 7.10 9.55
C ALA A 103 -1.03 7.23 10.70
N GLY A 104 -0.99 6.26 11.62
CA GLY A 104 -0.14 6.26 12.79
C GLY A 104 1.27 5.74 12.53
N ASN A 105 1.98 5.49 13.64
CA ASN A 105 3.34 4.97 13.62
C ASN A 105 3.45 3.67 12.81
N THR A 106 4.17 3.73 11.68
CA THR A 106 4.29 2.62 10.71
C THR A 106 4.83 1.35 11.37
N GLY A 107 5.88 1.48 12.20
CA GLY A 107 6.46 0.34 12.90
C GLY A 107 5.48 -0.31 13.89
N ALA A 108 4.68 0.52 14.57
CA ALA A 108 3.63 0.03 15.46
C ALA A 108 2.49 -0.64 14.69
N ALA A 109 2.08 -0.08 13.55
CA ALA A 109 1.04 -0.66 12.69
C ALA A 109 1.46 -2.05 12.17
N MET A 110 2.69 -2.19 11.68
CA MET A 110 3.24 -3.48 11.23
C MET A 110 3.34 -4.50 12.37
N ALA A 111 3.86 -4.08 13.53
CA ALA A 111 3.97 -4.95 14.71
C ALA A 111 2.59 -5.37 15.22
N ALA A 112 1.63 -4.45 15.27
CA ALA A 112 0.26 -4.73 15.69
C ALA A 112 -0.46 -5.67 14.70
N ALA A 113 -0.33 -5.43 13.39
CA ALA A 113 -0.91 -6.29 12.37
C ALA A 113 -0.35 -7.72 12.47
N LYS A 114 0.98 -7.87 12.59
CA LYS A 114 1.61 -9.18 12.78
C LYS A 114 1.13 -9.87 14.07
N MET A 115 0.99 -9.12 15.16
CA MET A 115 0.60 -9.68 16.48
C MET A 115 -0.88 -10.04 16.53
N VAL A 116 -1.77 -9.22 15.95
CA VAL A 116 -3.21 -9.37 16.06
C VAL A 116 -3.79 -10.22 14.94
N LEU A 117 -3.39 -9.99 13.68
CA LEU A 117 -3.89 -10.73 12.52
C LEU A 117 -3.07 -12.01 12.27
N GLY A 118 -1.75 -11.96 12.46
CA GLY A 118 -0.83 -13.02 12.06
C GLY A 118 -0.49 -12.98 10.56
N ALA A 119 0.45 -13.81 10.14
CA ALA A 119 0.82 -13.96 8.73
C ALA A 119 -0.12 -14.93 8.00
N LEU A 120 -0.33 -14.71 6.71
CA LEU A 120 -1.00 -15.65 5.80
C LEU A 120 -0.27 -17.00 5.76
N GLN A 121 -0.98 -18.05 5.42
CA GLN A 121 -0.37 -19.37 5.27
C GLN A 121 0.66 -19.35 4.15
N GLY A 122 1.87 -19.78 4.48
CA GLY A 122 2.97 -19.79 3.52
C GLY A 122 3.81 -18.52 3.46
N VAL A 123 3.36 -17.41 4.05
CA VAL A 123 4.14 -16.17 4.15
C VAL A 123 5.07 -16.25 5.34
N ASP A 124 6.37 -16.09 5.08
CA ASP A 124 7.39 -16.00 6.13
C ASP A 124 7.41 -14.60 6.77
N ARG A 125 7.38 -13.57 5.91
CA ARG A 125 7.39 -12.17 6.33
C ARG A 125 6.37 -11.34 5.54
N PRO A 126 5.44 -10.65 6.20
CA PRO A 126 4.63 -9.62 5.56
C PRO A 126 5.51 -8.50 5.02
N ALA A 127 5.13 -7.90 3.90
CA ALA A 127 5.87 -6.83 3.24
C ALA A 127 4.99 -5.61 2.96
N LEU A 128 5.56 -4.42 3.09
CA LEU A 128 4.88 -3.16 2.84
C LEU A 128 5.06 -2.76 1.38
N ALA A 129 3.96 -2.56 0.66
CA ALA A 129 3.97 -2.15 -0.75
C ALA A 129 3.74 -0.65 -0.90
N ALA A 130 4.54 0.03 -1.71
CA ALA A 130 4.31 1.42 -2.10
C ALA A 130 4.01 1.52 -3.59
N VAL A 131 3.06 2.41 -3.96
CA VAL A 131 2.69 2.68 -5.35
C VAL A 131 3.41 3.94 -5.83
N PHE A 132 4.07 3.84 -6.97
CA PHE A 132 4.79 4.92 -7.63
C PHE A 132 4.07 5.31 -8.94
N PRO A 133 3.87 6.61 -9.19
CA PRO A 133 3.41 7.10 -10.48
C PRO A 133 4.50 6.94 -11.52
N THR A 134 4.13 6.54 -12.72
CA THR A 134 5.08 6.45 -13.83
C THR A 134 4.87 7.56 -14.85
N ALA A 135 5.93 7.89 -15.61
CA ALA A 135 5.88 8.92 -16.64
C ALA A 135 4.80 8.67 -17.72
N PRO A 136 4.55 7.44 -18.18
CA PRO A 136 3.43 7.15 -19.07
C PRO A 136 2.04 7.36 -18.47
N GLY A 137 1.92 7.59 -17.15
CA GLY A 137 0.64 7.72 -16.45
C GLY A 137 0.04 6.38 -16.02
N THR A 138 0.86 5.38 -15.83
CA THR A 138 0.54 4.10 -15.19
C THR A 138 1.03 4.09 -13.74
N ALA A 139 1.06 2.94 -13.10
CA ALA A 139 1.63 2.76 -11.77
C ALA A 139 2.69 1.66 -11.78
N ALA A 140 3.68 1.77 -10.92
CA ALA A 140 4.56 0.69 -10.51
C ALA A 140 4.43 0.49 -9.00
N ILE A 141 4.68 -0.72 -8.50
CA ILE A 141 4.76 -0.96 -7.06
C ILE A 141 6.17 -1.39 -6.67
N LEU A 142 6.62 -0.90 -5.53
CA LEU A 142 7.86 -1.33 -4.88
C LEU A 142 7.52 -2.13 -3.61
N LEU A 143 8.09 -3.30 -3.48
CA LEU A 143 7.89 -4.24 -2.38
C LEU A 143 9.25 -4.84 -1.98
N ASP A 144 9.76 -4.68 -0.80
CA ASP A 144 9.30 -4.13 0.46
C ASP A 144 9.81 -2.69 0.66
N VAL A 145 9.02 -1.82 1.31
CA VAL A 145 9.43 -0.43 1.58
C VAL A 145 9.62 -0.14 3.07
N GLY A 146 10.00 -1.14 3.86
CA GLY A 146 10.40 -0.92 5.25
C GLY A 146 9.86 -1.86 6.29
N ALA A 147 9.16 -2.95 5.92
CA ALA A 147 8.71 -3.94 6.88
C ALA A 147 9.85 -4.91 7.31
N ASN A 148 10.83 -5.16 6.43
CA ASN A 148 11.90 -6.14 6.68
C ASN A 148 13.24 -5.59 6.21
N VAL A 149 14.07 -5.15 7.15
CA VAL A 149 15.41 -4.61 6.86
C VAL A 149 16.37 -5.73 6.41
N ASP A 150 16.35 -6.85 7.14
CA ASP A 150 17.20 -8.01 6.86
C ASP A 150 16.38 -9.09 6.18
N CYS A 151 16.46 -9.17 4.86
CA CYS A 151 15.79 -10.19 4.06
C CYS A 151 16.73 -11.34 3.69
N LYS A 152 16.15 -12.52 3.47
CA LYS A 152 16.78 -13.65 2.80
C LYS A 152 16.24 -13.77 1.37
N PRO A 153 16.95 -14.46 0.45
CA PRO A 153 16.52 -14.59 -0.94
C PRO A 153 15.08 -15.09 -1.12
N HIS A 154 14.64 -16.07 -0.31
CA HIS A 154 13.27 -16.58 -0.34
C HIS A 154 12.21 -15.55 0.11
N ASN A 155 12.59 -14.53 0.89
CA ASN A 155 11.64 -13.45 1.22
C ASN A 155 11.35 -12.61 -0.02
N LEU A 156 12.39 -12.27 -0.82
CA LEU A 156 12.24 -11.53 -2.06
C LEU A 156 11.45 -12.34 -3.10
N GLU A 157 11.63 -13.66 -3.14
CA GLU A 157 10.82 -14.59 -3.93
C GLU A 157 9.33 -14.48 -3.56
N GLN A 158 9.00 -14.54 -2.26
CA GLN A 158 7.62 -14.36 -1.79
C GLN A 158 7.08 -12.96 -2.10
N PHE A 159 7.91 -11.92 -1.95
CA PHE A 159 7.50 -10.55 -2.27
C PHE A 159 7.15 -10.39 -3.75
N ALA A 160 7.90 -11.04 -4.64
CA ALA A 160 7.59 -11.03 -6.07
C ALA A 160 6.20 -11.60 -6.38
N VAL A 161 5.86 -12.73 -5.76
CA VAL A 161 4.55 -13.37 -5.93
C VAL A 161 3.44 -12.52 -5.32
N MET A 162 3.61 -12.03 -4.09
CA MET A 162 2.64 -11.16 -3.44
C MET A 162 2.43 -9.86 -4.22
N GLY A 163 3.51 -9.27 -4.71
CA GLY A 163 3.49 -8.04 -5.51
C GLY A 163 2.78 -8.23 -6.84
N GLU A 164 3.08 -9.32 -7.57
CA GLU A 164 2.42 -9.65 -8.84
C GLU A 164 0.92 -9.82 -8.65
N ILE A 165 0.50 -10.61 -7.68
CA ILE A 165 -0.92 -10.87 -7.39
C ILE A 165 -1.64 -9.57 -6.98
N TYR A 166 -1.02 -8.77 -6.12
CA TYR A 166 -1.57 -7.48 -5.71
C TYR A 166 -1.71 -6.54 -6.92
N PHE A 167 -0.64 -6.37 -7.70
CA PHE A 167 -0.67 -5.49 -8.87
C PHE A 167 -1.72 -5.94 -9.88
N ARG A 168 -1.72 -7.20 -10.25
CA ARG A 168 -2.70 -7.78 -11.18
C ARG A 168 -4.13 -7.62 -10.68
N SER A 169 -4.36 -7.81 -9.39
CA SER A 169 -5.69 -7.67 -8.79
C SER A 169 -6.15 -6.21 -8.74
N MET A 170 -5.30 -5.26 -8.34
CA MET A 170 -5.69 -3.87 -8.16
C MET A 170 -5.68 -3.06 -9.46
N PHE A 171 -4.73 -3.34 -10.35
CA PHE A 171 -4.49 -2.58 -11.58
C PHE A 171 -4.82 -3.39 -12.86
N GLY A 172 -5.14 -4.67 -12.73
CA GLY A 172 -5.23 -5.67 -13.80
C GLY A 172 -6.33 -5.45 -14.84
N LYS A 173 -7.27 -4.51 -14.66
CA LYS A 173 -8.18 -4.08 -15.74
C LYS A 173 -7.41 -3.54 -16.96
N ALA A 174 -6.16 -3.15 -16.77
CA ALA A 174 -5.25 -2.79 -17.84
C ALA A 174 -4.72 -4.00 -18.63
N PHE A 175 -4.82 -5.22 -18.07
CA PHE A 175 -4.34 -6.48 -18.66
C PHE A 175 -5.48 -7.37 -19.18
N ASP A 176 -6.75 -7.00 -18.99
CA ASP A 176 -7.88 -7.76 -19.55
C ASP A 176 -7.90 -7.59 -21.07
N PRO A 177 -7.79 -8.69 -21.85
CA PRO A 177 -7.85 -8.64 -23.32
C PRO A 177 -9.11 -7.96 -23.87
N LYS A 178 -10.21 -7.95 -23.13
CA LYS A 178 -11.47 -7.29 -23.49
C LYS A 178 -11.47 -5.77 -23.21
N THR A 179 -10.54 -5.31 -22.39
CA THR A 179 -10.36 -3.89 -22.01
C THR A 179 -9.05 -3.31 -22.52
N LEU A 180 -8.28 -4.08 -23.32
CA LEU A 180 -7.05 -3.61 -23.97
C LEU A 180 -7.35 -2.36 -24.79
N GLY A 181 -6.98 -1.20 -24.27
CA GLY A 181 -7.24 0.11 -24.89
C GLY A 181 -7.74 1.17 -23.90
N ARG A 182 -8.12 0.80 -22.68
CA ARG A 182 -8.49 1.75 -21.62
C ARG A 182 -7.49 1.68 -20.47
N SER A 183 -6.61 2.66 -20.37
CA SER A 183 -5.64 2.78 -19.28
C SER A 183 -6.32 3.24 -17.99
N VAL A 184 -5.68 2.99 -16.85
CA VAL A 184 -6.04 3.60 -15.55
C VAL A 184 -5.98 5.15 -15.63
N PHE A 185 -5.24 5.70 -16.61
CA PHE A 185 -5.10 7.13 -16.90
C PHE A 185 -5.23 7.48 -18.40
N GLY A 186 -5.93 6.65 -19.21
CA GLY A 186 -6.19 6.94 -20.63
C GLY A 186 -5.15 6.43 -21.64
N ARG A 187 -4.17 5.59 -21.26
CA ARG A 187 -3.19 5.01 -22.21
C ARG A 187 -3.13 3.47 -22.13
N SER A 188 -2.99 2.84 -23.30
CA SER A 188 -2.85 1.38 -23.42
C SER A 188 -1.48 0.91 -22.89
N MET A 189 -1.49 -0.10 -22.02
CA MET A 189 -0.27 -0.82 -21.62
C MET A 189 -0.03 -1.93 -22.61
N SER A 190 1.06 -1.83 -23.39
CA SER A 190 1.47 -2.83 -24.37
C SER A 190 2.10 -4.03 -23.67
N GLY A 191 1.43 -5.16 -23.68
CA GLY A 191 1.93 -6.41 -23.09
C GLY A 191 0.86 -7.49 -23.04
N ALA A 192 0.22 -7.78 -24.16
CA ALA A 192 -0.77 -8.85 -24.24
C ALA A 192 -0.15 -10.21 -23.87
N GLY A 193 -0.59 -10.83 -22.76
CA GLY A 193 -0.48 -12.26 -22.57
C GLY A 193 0.45 -12.78 -21.48
N ARG A 194 1.31 -11.97 -20.81
CA ARG A 194 2.32 -12.49 -19.87
C ARG A 194 2.18 -12.06 -18.41
N GLY A 195 1.15 -11.33 -18.04
CA GLY A 195 1.02 -10.78 -16.68
C GLY A 195 1.94 -9.58 -16.40
N PRO A 196 1.89 -9.00 -15.17
CA PRO A 196 2.72 -7.89 -14.74
C PRO A 196 4.22 -8.19 -14.88
N ARG A 197 5.00 -7.20 -15.29
CA ARG A 197 6.47 -7.30 -15.40
C ARG A 197 7.06 -7.14 -14.01
N VAL A 198 7.80 -8.16 -13.54
CA VAL A 198 8.42 -8.21 -12.23
C VAL A 198 9.93 -8.01 -12.37
N GLY A 199 10.50 -7.01 -11.71
CA GLY A 199 11.93 -6.71 -11.69
C GLY A 199 12.51 -6.80 -10.28
N LEU A 200 13.80 -7.12 -10.18
CA LEU A 200 14.57 -7.10 -8.93
C LEU A 200 15.42 -5.82 -8.88
N LEU A 201 15.20 -4.99 -7.87
CA LEU A 201 15.96 -3.74 -7.73
C LEU A 201 17.45 -4.03 -7.47
N SER A 202 18.30 -3.48 -8.32
CA SER A 202 19.76 -3.68 -8.28
C SER A 202 20.50 -2.41 -8.70
N ILE A 203 21.82 -2.46 -8.74
CA ILE A 203 22.71 -1.38 -9.13
C ILE A 203 23.06 -1.38 -10.63
N GLY A 204 22.51 -2.32 -11.40
CA GLY A 204 22.69 -2.49 -12.84
C GLY A 204 21.86 -3.63 -13.36
N GLU A 205 21.61 -3.66 -14.68
CA GLU A 205 20.67 -4.59 -15.33
C GLU A 205 21.27 -6.02 -15.49
N GLU A 206 22.61 -6.16 -15.45
CA GLU A 206 23.28 -7.42 -15.67
C GLU A 206 23.04 -8.39 -14.49
N GLU A 207 22.88 -9.67 -14.78
CA GLU A 207 22.61 -10.74 -13.80
C GLU A 207 23.66 -10.83 -12.68
N THR A 208 24.91 -10.45 -12.96
CA THR A 208 26.03 -10.50 -12.03
C THR A 208 26.09 -9.29 -11.07
N LYS A 209 25.32 -8.24 -11.33
CA LYS A 209 25.30 -7.02 -10.51
C LYS A 209 24.53 -7.21 -9.21
N GLY A 210 24.87 -6.36 -8.26
CA GLY A 210 24.23 -6.32 -6.94
C GLY A 210 25.05 -7.00 -5.85
N ASN A 211 24.47 -7.04 -4.67
CA ASN A 211 25.05 -7.72 -3.50
C ASN A 211 24.70 -9.23 -3.51
N GLU A 212 25.13 -9.97 -2.49
CA GLU A 212 24.86 -11.40 -2.34
C GLU A 212 23.35 -11.70 -2.36
N LEU A 213 22.57 -10.95 -1.57
CA LEU A 213 21.11 -11.09 -1.50
C LEU A 213 20.45 -10.97 -2.89
N THR A 214 20.81 -9.94 -3.68
CA THR A 214 20.21 -9.73 -5.00
C THR A 214 20.63 -10.81 -5.99
N ARG A 215 21.90 -11.23 -6.01
CA ARG A 215 22.36 -12.31 -6.92
C ARG A 215 21.68 -13.65 -6.62
N GLU A 216 21.54 -14.02 -5.35
CA GLU A 216 20.84 -15.26 -4.97
C GLU A 216 19.33 -15.16 -5.26
N SER A 217 18.72 -14.02 -4.96
CA SER A 217 17.30 -13.77 -5.25
C SER A 217 17.01 -13.83 -6.75
N PHE A 218 17.91 -13.30 -7.58
CA PHE A 218 17.77 -13.38 -9.05
C PHE A 218 17.57 -14.82 -9.53
N GLN A 219 18.36 -15.77 -9.00
CA GLN A 219 18.29 -17.18 -9.40
C GLN A 219 16.95 -17.82 -8.98
N LEU A 220 16.40 -17.41 -7.84
CA LEU A 220 15.08 -17.88 -7.40
C LEU A 220 13.98 -17.29 -8.27
N LEU A 221 13.98 -15.97 -8.49
CA LEU A 221 12.98 -15.26 -9.28
C LEU A 221 12.90 -15.73 -10.73
N LYS A 222 14.06 -16.08 -11.33
CA LYS A 222 14.16 -16.61 -12.69
C LYS A 222 13.43 -17.94 -12.89
N ARG A 223 13.23 -18.71 -11.81
CA ARG A 223 12.55 -20.02 -11.83
C ARG A 223 11.04 -19.91 -11.64
N LEU A 224 10.55 -18.74 -11.19
CA LEU A 224 9.13 -18.55 -10.93
C LEU A 224 8.34 -18.47 -12.25
N PRO A 225 7.08 -18.91 -12.24
CA PRO A 225 6.18 -18.75 -13.38
C PRO A 225 5.62 -17.31 -13.46
N LEU A 226 6.50 -16.32 -13.35
CA LEU A 226 6.21 -14.91 -13.40
C LEU A 226 6.83 -14.30 -14.67
N ASN A 227 6.32 -13.15 -15.10
CA ASN A 227 6.96 -12.35 -16.13
C ASN A 227 8.15 -11.58 -15.55
N PHE A 228 9.17 -12.31 -15.09
CA PHE A 228 10.39 -11.76 -14.53
C PHE A 228 11.25 -11.15 -15.62
N VAL A 229 11.54 -9.86 -15.52
CA VAL A 229 12.31 -9.08 -16.51
C VAL A 229 13.79 -8.91 -16.17
N GLY A 230 14.23 -9.46 -15.02
CA GLY A 230 15.62 -9.39 -14.55
C GLY A 230 15.85 -8.28 -13.53
N ASN A 231 17.13 -7.87 -13.42
CA ASN A 231 17.50 -6.73 -12.59
C ASN A 231 16.98 -5.42 -13.20
N VAL A 232 16.59 -4.49 -12.33
CA VAL A 232 16.13 -3.15 -12.69
C VAL A 232 16.79 -2.11 -11.80
N GLU A 233 16.87 -0.87 -12.25
CA GLU A 233 17.49 0.22 -11.51
C GLU A 233 16.46 1.19 -10.93
N GLY A 234 16.89 2.12 -10.06
CA GLY A 234 16.00 3.09 -9.43
C GLY A 234 15.20 3.97 -10.41
N ARG A 235 15.71 4.17 -11.65
CA ARG A 235 14.97 4.89 -12.71
C ARG A 235 13.72 4.15 -13.18
N ASP A 236 13.70 2.83 -13.05
CA ASP A 236 12.59 1.98 -13.51
C ASP A 236 11.36 2.09 -12.62
N LEU A 237 11.49 2.65 -11.41
CA LEU A 237 10.35 3.04 -10.56
C LEU A 237 9.40 4.02 -11.25
N PHE A 238 9.91 4.81 -12.23
CA PHE A 238 9.16 5.94 -12.81
C PHE A 238 8.96 5.86 -14.32
N ASN A 239 9.70 5.01 -15.03
CA ASN A 239 9.67 4.99 -16.51
C ASN A 239 8.50 4.17 -17.10
N GLY A 240 7.85 3.32 -16.29
CA GLY A 240 6.74 2.47 -16.72
C GLY A 240 7.15 1.22 -17.50
N ASN A 241 8.42 0.83 -17.45
CA ASN A 241 8.91 -0.40 -18.07
C ASN A 241 8.69 -1.64 -17.19
N VAL A 242 8.48 -1.43 -15.90
CA VAL A 242 8.27 -2.49 -14.89
C VAL A 242 7.04 -2.16 -14.06
N ASP A 243 6.29 -3.18 -13.68
CA ASP A 243 5.02 -3.04 -12.97
C ASP A 243 5.17 -3.35 -11.47
N VAL A 244 6.04 -4.32 -11.14
CA VAL A 244 6.36 -4.76 -9.78
C VAL A 244 7.87 -4.77 -9.61
N ILE A 245 8.37 -4.04 -8.64
CA ILE A 245 9.80 -3.97 -8.32
C ILE A 245 9.99 -4.53 -6.91
N VAL A 246 10.91 -5.49 -6.78
CA VAL A 246 11.18 -6.18 -5.52
C VAL A 246 12.51 -5.72 -4.94
N ALA A 247 12.52 -5.41 -3.66
CA ALA A 247 13.71 -5.07 -2.89
C ALA A 247 13.57 -5.57 -1.44
N ASP A 248 14.68 -5.59 -0.69
CA ASP A 248 14.60 -5.62 0.77
C ASP A 248 14.05 -4.30 1.32
N GLY A 249 13.54 -4.33 2.55
CA GLY A 249 12.90 -3.16 3.13
C GLY A 249 13.85 -2.00 3.44
N PHE A 250 15.16 -2.24 3.56
CA PHE A 250 16.13 -1.15 3.76
C PHE A 250 16.29 -0.36 2.46
N VAL A 251 16.63 -1.04 1.37
CA VAL A 251 16.79 -0.42 0.04
C VAL A 251 15.49 0.20 -0.42
N GLY A 252 14.37 -0.52 -0.27
CA GLY A 252 13.06 -0.02 -0.68
C GLY A 252 12.61 1.21 0.12
N ASN A 253 12.87 1.27 1.44
CA ASN A 253 12.56 2.45 2.25
C ASN A 253 13.42 3.65 1.86
N VAL A 254 14.72 3.44 1.58
CA VAL A 254 15.60 4.51 1.08
C VAL A 254 15.08 5.04 -0.25
N ALA A 255 14.74 4.16 -1.21
CA ALA A 255 14.18 4.55 -2.50
C ALA A 255 12.87 5.35 -2.33
N LEU A 256 11.96 4.92 -1.46
CA LEU A 256 10.73 5.64 -1.14
C LEU A 256 11.01 7.03 -0.57
N LYS A 257 11.87 7.13 0.46
CA LYS A 257 12.18 8.42 1.11
C LYS A 257 12.92 9.41 0.20
N VAL A 258 13.82 8.92 -0.65
CA VAL A 258 14.47 9.76 -1.67
C VAL A 258 13.43 10.26 -2.67
N SER A 259 12.53 9.40 -3.13
CA SER A 259 11.46 9.78 -4.07
C SER A 259 10.50 10.83 -3.48
N GLU A 260 10.10 10.66 -2.21
CA GLU A 260 9.29 11.64 -1.48
C GLU A 260 10.02 12.98 -1.34
N GLY A 261 11.32 12.94 -1.01
CA GLY A 261 12.17 14.12 -0.89
C GLY A 261 12.31 14.90 -2.20
N VAL A 262 12.57 14.19 -3.31
CA VAL A 262 12.65 14.78 -4.65
C VAL A 262 11.31 15.37 -5.09
N ALA A 263 10.21 14.66 -4.88
CA ALA A 263 8.88 15.19 -5.19
C ALA A 263 8.56 16.48 -4.43
N ASN A 264 8.92 16.55 -3.14
CA ASN A 264 8.76 17.76 -2.33
C ASN A 264 9.68 18.91 -2.78
N LEU A 265 10.93 18.62 -3.15
CA LEU A 265 11.86 19.61 -3.72
C LEU A 265 11.29 20.22 -5.01
N VAL A 266 10.88 19.37 -5.97
CA VAL A 266 10.30 19.82 -7.24
C VAL A 266 9.06 20.69 -7.00
N ARG A 267 8.17 20.28 -6.10
CA ARG A 267 6.97 21.04 -5.72
C ARG A 267 7.33 22.41 -5.15
N THR A 268 8.33 22.49 -4.27
CA THR A 268 8.73 23.74 -3.61
C THR A 268 9.36 24.69 -4.62
N VAL A 269 10.36 24.24 -5.37
CA VAL A 269 11.05 25.05 -6.38
C VAL A 269 10.08 25.56 -7.45
N LEU A 270 9.18 24.69 -7.93
CA LEU A 270 8.16 25.08 -8.90
C LEU A 270 7.22 26.17 -8.34
N LYS A 271 6.74 26.00 -7.10
CA LYS A 271 5.87 26.98 -6.42
C LYS A 271 6.57 28.33 -6.24
N GLU A 272 7.83 28.35 -5.83
CA GLU A 272 8.63 29.58 -5.69
C GLU A 272 8.84 30.25 -7.04
N SER A 273 9.23 29.48 -8.07
CA SER A 273 9.45 29.98 -9.42
C SER A 273 8.20 30.62 -10.02
N LEU A 274 7.02 30.01 -9.79
CA LEU A 274 5.74 30.53 -10.29
C LEU A 274 5.29 31.80 -9.55
N LYS A 275 5.70 31.99 -8.30
CA LYS A 275 5.38 33.17 -7.49
C LYS A 275 6.33 34.36 -7.71
N ALA A 276 7.45 34.16 -8.36
CA ALA A 276 8.57 35.12 -8.40
C ALA A 276 8.23 36.43 -9.14
N THR A 277 7.34 36.41 -10.15
CA THR A 277 6.96 37.61 -10.90
C THR A 277 5.46 37.63 -11.22
N ILE A 278 4.89 38.83 -11.43
CA ILE A 278 3.48 38.97 -11.81
C ILE A 278 3.16 38.25 -13.11
N SER A 279 4.04 38.31 -14.12
CA SER A 279 3.86 37.63 -15.40
C SER A 279 3.78 36.11 -15.23
N ARG A 280 4.60 35.50 -14.34
CA ARG A 280 4.53 34.07 -14.02
C ARG A 280 3.26 33.68 -13.26
N GLN A 281 2.77 34.54 -12.36
CA GLN A 281 1.51 34.32 -11.66
C GLN A 281 0.33 34.34 -12.63
N VAL A 282 0.30 35.25 -13.59
CA VAL A 282 -0.72 35.29 -14.65
C VAL A 282 -0.61 34.05 -15.55
N GLY A 283 0.60 33.65 -15.97
CA GLY A 283 0.82 32.41 -16.72
C GLY A 283 0.34 31.17 -15.97
N TYR A 284 0.61 31.09 -14.63
CA TYR A 284 0.08 30.02 -13.78
C TYR A 284 -1.45 30.00 -13.74
N MET A 285 -2.08 31.18 -13.66
CA MET A 285 -3.55 31.28 -13.62
C MET A 285 -4.18 30.78 -14.92
N LEU A 286 -3.59 31.13 -16.06
CA LEU A 286 -4.03 30.66 -17.38
C LEU A 286 -3.79 29.14 -17.59
N SER A 287 -2.76 28.59 -16.97
CA SER A 287 -2.38 27.17 -17.06
C SER A 287 -2.84 26.33 -15.85
N ARG A 288 -3.78 26.82 -15.05
CA ARG A 288 -4.19 26.19 -13.77
C ARG A 288 -4.63 24.74 -13.90
N SER A 289 -5.30 24.37 -15.00
CA SER A 289 -5.71 22.99 -15.28
C SER A 289 -4.50 22.06 -15.44
N ALA A 290 -3.50 22.46 -16.24
CA ALA A 290 -2.28 21.67 -16.44
C ALA A 290 -1.51 21.45 -15.12
N PHE A 291 -1.40 22.48 -14.28
CA PHE A 291 -0.79 22.34 -12.95
C PHE A 291 -1.61 21.46 -11.99
N SER A 292 -2.93 21.49 -12.09
CA SER A 292 -3.80 20.59 -11.33
C SER A 292 -3.59 19.14 -11.73
N ASP A 293 -3.50 18.86 -13.02
CA ASP A 293 -3.25 17.52 -13.55
C ASP A 293 -1.84 17.01 -13.19
N PHE A 294 -0.83 17.88 -13.31
CA PHE A 294 0.52 17.60 -12.83
C PHE A 294 0.53 17.24 -11.33
N LYS A 295 -0.12 18.09 -10.50
CA LYS A 295 -0.20 17.85 -9.05
C LYS A 295 -0.84 16.49 -8.74
N LYS A 296 -1.97 16.15 -9.37
CA LYS A 296 -2.64 14.86 -9.18
C LYS A 296 -1.74 13.68 -9.55
N ARG A 297 -0.94 13.82 -10.62
CA ARG A 297 -0.05 12.74 -11.08
C ARG A 297 1.06 12.41 -10.10
N ILE A 298 1.65 13.44 -9.44
CA ILE A 298 2.77 13.26 -8.50
C ILE A 298 2.32 13.17 -7.03
N ASP A 299 1.01 13.27 -6.77
CA ASP A 299 0.47 13.26 -5.41
C ASP A 299 0.28 11.82 -4.94
N HIS A 300 1.16 11.37 -4.05
CA HIS A 300 1.08 10.06 -3.43
C HIS A 300 -0.23 9.81 -2.66
N THR A 301 -0.94 10.89 -2.24
CA THR A 301 -2.23 10.76 -1.54
C THR A 301 -3.34 10.20 -2.42
N GLU A 302 -3.20 10.23 -3.73
CA GLU A 302 -4.16 9.66 -4.68
C GLU A 302 -4.10 8.13 -4.71
N TYR A 303 -2.98 7.52 -4.33
CA TYR A 303 -2.79 6.07 -4.38
C TYR A 303 -3.31 5.32 -3.16
N GLY A 304 -3.65 6.03 -2.07
CA GLY A 304 -4.41 5.46 -0.95
C GLY A 304 -3.60 4.68 0.07
N GLY A 305 -2.31 5.02 0.24
CA GLY A 305 -1.45 4.41 1.27
C GLY A 305 -0.79 3.10 0.82
N ALA A 306 -0.04 2.52 1.73
CA ALA A 306 0.76 1.31 1.53
C ALA A 306 0.07 0.10 2.18
N PRO A 307 -0.37 -0.90 1.41
CA PRO A 307 -0.88 -2.14 1.98
C PRO A 307 0.25 -2.98 2.58
N LEU A 308 0.00 -3.54 3.75
CA LEU A 308 0.85 -4.58 4.35
C LEU A 308 0.39 -5.94 3.82
N LEU A 309 1.07 -6.43 2.80
CA LEU A 309 0.77 -7.72 2.16
C LEU A 309 1.26 -8.87 3.02
N GLY A 310 0.56 -10.01 2.99
CA GLY A 310 0.96 -11.21 3.68
C GLY A 310 0.47 -11.34 5.13
N VAL A 311 -0.45 -10.49 5.59
CA VAL A 311 -1.15 -10.63 6.88
C VAL A 311 -2.56 -11.17 6.70
N LYS A 312 -3.10 -11.89 7.70
CA LYS A 312 -4.48 -12.42 7.71
C LYS A 312 -5.51 -11.30 7.89
N GLY A 313 -5.73 -10.51 6.85
CA GLY A 313 -6.64 -9.36 6.82
C GLY A 313 -6.05 -8.23 6.00
N VAL A 314 -6.82 -7.16 5.83
CA VAL A 314 -6.39 -5.97 5.10
C VAL A 314 -5.89 -4.92 6.08
N CYS A 315 -4.65 -4.48 5.92
CA CYS A 315 -4.05 -3.39 6.69
C CYS A 315 -3.40 -2.40 5.74
N ILE A 316 -3.93 -1.16 5.70
CA ILE A 316 -3.40 -0.07 4.90
C ILE A 316 -2.77 0.96 5.83
N ILE A 317 -1.53 1.32 5.56
CA ILE A 317 -0.77 2.29 6.34
C ILE A 317 -0.55 3.54 5.50
N THR A 318 -0.90 4.71 6.03
CA THR A 318 -0.65 5.99 5.39
C THR A 318 0.37 6.81 6.19
N HIS A 319 0.81 7.93 5.64
CA HIS A 319 1.78 8.80 6.31
C HIS A 319 1.14 9.61 7.44
N GLY A 320 1.88 9.92 8.53
CA GLY A 320 1.38 10.73 9.65
C GLY A 320 0.88 12.12 9.24
N SER A 321 1.45 12.71 8.20
CA SER A 321 1.00 13.99 7.62
C SER A 321 -0.21 13.88 6.68
N SER A 322 -0.88 12.72 6.62
CA SER A 322 -2.02 12.48 5.73
C SER A 322 -3.13 13.51 5.89
N ASN A 323 -3.69 13.92 4.76
CA ASN A 323 -4.86 14.78 4.69
C ASN A 323 -6.13 13.94 4.45
N ALA A 324 -7.30 14.60 4.47
CA ALA A 324 -8.59 13.93 4.24
C ALA A 324 -8.66 13.15 2.90
N ASN A 325 -7.96 13.63 1.85
CA ASN A 325 -7.91 12.92 0.57
C ASN A 325 -7.11 11.61 0.66
N ALA A 326 -5.97 11.62 1.35
CA ALA A 326 -5.18 10.41 1.61
C ALA A 326 -5.99 9.36 2.38
N ILE A 327 -6.65 9.77 3.47
CA ILE A 327 -7.51 8.90 4.28
C ILE A 327 -8.68 8.34 3.45
N LYS A 328 -9.38 9.20 2.71
CA LYS A 328 -10.46 8.79 1.80
C LYS A 328 -9.99 7.69 0.83
N ASN A 329 -8.85 7.90 0.18
CA ASN A 329 -8.31 6.94 -0.79
C ASN A 329 -7.80 5.65 -0.11
N ALA A 330 -7.24 5.73 1.10
CA ALA A 330 -6.83 4.56 1.87
C ALA A 330 -8.03 3.67 2.25
N VAL A 331 -9.15 4.27 2.65
CA VAL A 331 -10.41 3.55 2.92
C VAL A 331 -10.93 2.89 1.64
N ARG A 332 -10.86 3.57 0.48
CA ARG A 332 -11.21 2.98 -0.82
C ARG A 332 -10.34 1.77 -1.14
N VAL A 333 -9.01 1.91 -1.04
CA VAL A 333 -8.06 0.81 -1.32
C VAL A 333 -8.31 -0.38 -0.40
N ALA A 334 -8.57 -0.15 0.89
CA ALA A 334 -8.90 -1.21 1.83
C ALA A 334 -10.17 -1.97 1.44
N ALA A 335 -11.21 -1.25 1.02
CA ALA A 335 -12.46 -1.85 0.56
C ALA A 335 -12.27 -2.65 -0.74
N GLU A 336 -11.57 -2.10 -1.74
CA GLU A 336 -11.28 -2.78 -3.00
C GLU A 336 -10.40 -4.01 -2.80
N PHE A 337 -9.39 -3.93 -1.93
CA PHE A 337 -8.51 -5.05 -1.60
C PHE A 337 -9.31 -6.24 -1.05
N SER A 338 -10.18 -5.97 -0.08
CA SER A 338 -11.04 -7.00 0.52
C SER A 338 -12.01 -7.60 -0.50
N GLN A 339 -12.69 -6.77 -1.29
CA GLN A 339 -13.66 -7.23 -2.29
C GLN A 339 -13.05 -8.10 -3.38
N ARG A 340 -11.75 -7.95 -3.67
CA ARG A 340 -11.03 -8.71 -4.70
C ARG A 340 -10.39 -10.00 -4.17
N HIS A 341 -10.57 -10.33 -2.88
CA HIS A 341 -10.04 -11.55 -2.26
C HIS A 341 -8.54 -11.75 -2.50
N ILE A 342 -7.76 -10.66 -2.37
CA ILE A 342 -6.33 -10.66 -2.72
C ILE A 342 -5.55 -11.58 -1.80
N ASN A 343 -5.89 -11.65 -0.51
CA ASN A 343 -5.23 -12.55 0.44
C ASN A 343 -5.40 -14.02 0.06
N ASP A 344 -6.60 -14.43 -0.36
CA ASP A 344 -6.87 -15.80 -0.81
C ASP A 344 -6.02 -16.14 -2.05
N SER A 345 -5.90 -15.18 -2.97
CA SER A 345 -5.06 -15.33 -4.16
C SER A 345 -3.57 -15.42 -3.83
N ILE A 346 -3.10 -14.68 -2.81
CA ILE A 346 -1.71 -14.76 -2.33
C ILE A 346 -1.43 -16.13 -1.71
N GLU A 347 -2.30 -16.64 -0.86
CA GLU A 347 -2.14 -17.99 -0.27
C GLU A 347 -2.09 -19.07 -1.35
N GLN A 348 -2.97 -19.00 -2.35
CA GLN A 348 -2.99 -19.93 -3.49
C GLN A 348 -1.71 -19.83 -4.32
N GLY A 349 -1.25 -18.62 -4.64
CA GLY A 349 -0.03 -18.39 -5.41
C GLY A 349 1.22 -18.93 -4.70
N LEU A 350 1.34 -18.69 -3.39
CA LEU A 350 2.46 -19.19 -2.60
C LEU A 350 2.40 -20.72 -2.38
N ALA A 351 1.21 -21.29 -2.25
CA ALA A 351 1.05 -22.74 -2.16
C ALA A 351 1.53 -23.45 -3.44
N ALA A 352 1.31 -22.84 -4.60
CA ALA A 352 1.77 -23.37 -5.88
C ALA A 352 3.31 -23.37 -6.06
N LEU A 353 4.04 -22.57 -5.25
CA LEU A 353 5.52 -22.56 -5.27
C LEU A 353 6.15 -23.66 -4.43
N ARG A 354 5.40 -24.28 -3.51
CA ARG A 354 5.93 -25.36 -2.69
C ARG A 354 6.08 -26.62 -3.57
N PRO A 355 7.23 -27.33 -3.52
CA PRO A 355 7.32 -28.64 -4.14
C PRO A 355 6.18 -29.51 -3.58
N ILE A 356 5.38 -30.14 -4.43
CA ILE A 356 4.46 -31.20 -4.01
C ILE A 356 5.35 -32.22 -3.30
N PRO A 357 5.11 -32.54 -2.01
CA PRO A 357 5.87 -33.59 -1.36
C PRO A 357 5.73 -34.85 -2.23
N ALA A 358 6.87 -35.41 -2.66
CA ALA A 358 6.87 -36.63 -3.43
C ALA A 358 5.98 -37.63 -2.66
N GLN A 359 4.93 -38.11 -3.31
CA GLN A 359 4.08 -39.15 -2.74
C GLN A 359 5.06 -40.27 -2.34
N ALA A 360 5.08 -40.59 -1.05
CA ALA A 360 5.85 -41.75 -0.58
C ALA A 360 5.43 -42.91 -1.47
N GLU A 361 6.37 -43.39 -2.29
CA GLU A 361 6.18 -44.61 -3.05
C GLU A 361 5.71 -45.68 -2.05
N ALA A 362 4.51 -46.17 -2.27
CA ALA A 362 3.96 -47.28 -1.51
C ALA A 362 4.96 -48.42 -1.64
N ALA A 363 5.59 -48.76 -0.53
CA ALA A 363 6.48 -49.93 -0.49
C ALA A 363 5.72 -51.16 -1.01
N PRO A 364 6.30 -51.93 -1.92
CA PRO A 364 5.65 -53.16 -2.40
C PRO A 364 5.44 -54.09 -1.20
N ALA A 365 4.20 -54.50 -1.01
CA ALA A 365 3.85 -55.54 -0.05
C ALA A 365 4.52 -56.83 -0.49
N HIS A 366 5.39 -57.34 0.36
CA HIS A 366 5.92 -58.73 0.29
C HIS A 366 4.99 -59.67 1.06
#